data_d2f1e945ff82a35c8730e0b2b8fbdb9e
#
_entry.id   d2f1e945ff82a35c8730e0b2b8fbdb9e
#
_cell.length_a   1.000
_cell.length_b   1.000
_cell.length_c   1.000
_cell.angle_alpha   90.00
_cell.angle_beta   90.00
_cell.angle_gamma   90.00
#
_symmetry.space_group_name_H-M   'P 1'
#
loop_
_entity.id
_entity.type
_entity.pdbx_description
1 polymer ?
#
loop_
_entity_poly.entity_id
_entity_poly.type
_entity_poly.pdbx_seq_one_letter_code
_entity_poly.pdbx_strand_id
1 'polypeptide(L)'
;SEMCIRDRAFINGIAGERFCVRNSGAYAVVEGVGDHGCEYMTGGRVVVLGPTGKNFAAGMSGGVAYVLDEDSNLYLKLNKELVSSEPITDKYDVLELKEMIEEHVAATGSKKGKMILDDFSEYLPKFKKIISYDYAHMLQLIAKMEEHGLSYEQAQIEAFYEHKNK
;
A
#
# COMPACT_ATOMS: atom_id res chain seq x y z
N SER A 1 -12.49 9.68 13.45
CA SER A 1 -11.41 10.45 14.05
C SER A 1 -10.10 10.21 13.31
N GLU A 2 -9.24 11.18 13.31
CA GLU A 2 -7.93 11.15 12.68
C GLU A 2 -6.85 11.25 13.74
N MET A 3 -5.77 10.45 13.58
CA MET A 3 -4.62 10.53 14.46
C MET A 3 -3.35 10.39 13.65
N CYS A 4 -2.40 11.30 13.82
CA CYS A 4 -1.11 11.31 13.13
C CYS A 4 0.02 11.13 14.14
N ILE A 5 0.85 10.11 13.95
CA ILE A 5 1.98 9.80 14.82
C ILE A 5 3.19 9.45 13.96
N ARG A 6 4.24 10.29 13.97
CA ARG A 6 5.49 10.04 13.24
C ARG A 6 5.26 9.62 11.78
N ASP A 7 4.62 10.47 11.01
CA ASP A 7 4.28 10.21 9.61
C ASP A 7 3.33 9.02 9.42
N ARG A 8 2.55 8.71 10.44
CA ARG A 8 1.48 7.71 10.39
C ARG A 8 0.15 8.39 10.65
N ALA A 9 -0.84 8.07 9.80
CA ALA A 9 -2.18 8.62 9.91
C ALA A 9 -3.20 7.47 10.02
N PHE A 10 -4.09 7.55 10.99
CA PHE A 10 -5.12 6.54 11.19
C PHE A 10 -6.48 7.25 11.19
N ILE A 11 -7.33 6.90 10.22
CA ILE A 11 -8.62 7.54 10.02
C ILE A 11 -9.75 6.52 10.17
N ASN A 12 -10.53 6.68 11.22
CA ASN A 12 -11.70 5.84 11.46
C ASN A 12 -12.88 6.42 10.68
N GLY A 13 -13.06 5.95 9.46
CA GLY A 13 -14.09 6.42 8.55
C GLY A 13 -13.57 6.52 7.12
N ILE A 14 -14.34 7.16 6.27
CA ILE A 14 -14.04 7.34 4.87
C ILE A 14 -13.30 8.65 4.67
N ALA A 15 -12.12 8.60 4.06
CA ALA A 15 -11.34 9.79 3.74
C ALA A 15 -11.87 10.47 2.48
N GLY A 16 -11.47 11.71 2.26
CA GLY A 16 -11.87 12.49 1.10
C GLY A 16 -11.31 11.95 -0.22
N GLU A 17 -11.64 12.63 -1.31
CA GLU A 17 -11.32 12.18 -2.66
C GLU A 17 -9.81 12.12 -2.95
N ARG A 18 -9.02 12.93 -2.30
CA ARG A 18 -7.58 13.06 -2.59
C ARG A 18 -6.70 12.49 -1.47
N PHE A 19 -7.15 11.44 -0.84
CA PHE A 19 -6.42 10.80 0.26
C PHE A 19 -5.06 10.27 -0.21
N CYS A 20 -4.00 10.62 0.51
CA CYS A 20 -2.62 10.18 0.23
C CYS A 20 -2.12 10.53 -1.17
N VAL A 21 -2.68 11.58 -1.80
CA VAL A 21 -2.13 12.10 -3.06
C VAL A 21 -0.72 12.57 -2.81
N ARG A 22 0.22 12.14 -3.68
CA ARG A 22 1.65 12.46 -3.61
C ARG A 22 2.34 12.00 -2.31
N ASN A 23 1.80 11.00 -1.65
CA ASN A 23 2.43 10.41 -0.47
C ASN A 23 3.85 9.94 -0.83
N SER A 24 4.85 10.41 -0.07
CA SER A 24 6.27 10.09 -0.33
C SER A 24 6.92 9.22 0.75
N GLY A 25 6.21 8.88 1.82
CA GLY A 25 6.81 8.07 2.88
C GLY A 25 5.93 7.84 4.09
N ALA A 26 4.76 8.46 4.16
CA ALA A 26 3.87 8.28 5.30
C ALA A 26 3.13 6.94 5.25
N TYR A 27 2.83 6.42 6.42
CA TYR A 27 2.01 5.22 6.61
C TYR A 27 0.61 5.67 7.00
N ALA A 28 -0.41 5.10 6.37
CA ALA A 28 -1.78 5.50 6.66
C ALA A 28 -2.74 4.31 6.58
N VAL A 29 -3.75 4.33 7.44
CA VAL A 29 -4.84 3.35 7.40
C VAL A 29 -6.16 4.11 7.40
N VAL A 30 -7.06 3.72 6.51
CA VAL A 30 -8.37 4.37 6.36
C VAL A 30 -9.42 3.31 6.01
N GLU A 31 -10.69 3.60 6.30
CA GLU A 31 -11.78 2.63 6.08
C GLU A 31 -12.45 2.77 4.72
N GLY A 32 -12.03 3.74 3.92
CA GLY A 32 -12.49 3.94 2.54
C GLY A 32 -11.94 5.24 2.00
N VAL A 33 -11.89 5.36 0.67
CA VAL A 33 -11.40 6.59 0.01
C VAL A 33 -12.34 6.91 -1.15
N GLY A 34 -12.39 8.20 -1.51
CA GLY A 34 -13.08 8.66 -2.69
C GLY A 34 -12.25 8.47 -3.96
N ASP A 35 -12.59 9.22 -5.00
CA ASP A 35 -11.82 9.21 -6.25
C ASP A 35 -10.43 9.80 -6.00
N HIS A 36 -9.45 9.40 -6.81
CA HIS A 36 -8.07 9.89 -6.74
C HIS A 36 -7.26 9.48 -5.49
N GLY A 37 -7.68 8.44 -4.77
CA GLY A 37 -6.89 7.93 -3.64
C GLY A 37 -5.51 7.46 -4.09
N CYS A 38 -4.46 7.79 -3.33
CA CYS A 38 -3.06 7.40 -3.60
C CYS A 38 -2.54 7.82 -4.97
N GLU A 39 -3.14 8.84 -5.58
CA GLU A 39 -2.71 9.36 -6.87
C GLU A 39 -1.31 9.98 -6.75
N TYR A 40 -0.43 9.66 -7.71
CA TYR A 40 0.97 10.12 -7.73
C TYR A 40 1.78 9.77 -6.48
N MET A 41 1.38 8.73 -5.77
CA MET A 41 2.14 8.23 -4.61
C MET A 41 3.53 7.75 -5.03
N THR A 42 4.56 8.17 -4.31
CA THR A 42 5.95 7.82 -4.61
C THR A 42 6.62 6.98 -3.52
N GLY A 43 6.00 6.81 -2.38
CA GLY A 43 6.54 6.04 -1.27
C GLY A 43 5.50 5.85 -0.19
N GLY A 44 5.89 5.19 0.90
CA GLY A 44 5.01 4.93 2.03
C GLY A 44 4.18 3.66 1.90
N ARG A 45 3.29 3.47 2.85
CA ARG A 45 2.38 2.33 2.91
C ARG A 45 0.99 2.83 3.25
N VAL A 46 -0.02 2.35 2.52
CA VAL A 46 -1.41 2.73 2.75
C VAL A 46 -2.24 1.47 2.86
N VAL A 47 -3.12 1.42 3.86
CA VAL A 47 -4.09 0.33 4.01
C VAL A 47 -5.48 0.92 3.90
N VAL A 48 -6.29 0.37 2.99
CA VAL A 48 -7.68 0.77 2.80
C VAL A 48 -8.57 -0.41 3.15
N LEU A 49 -9.40 -0.24 4.17
CA LEU A 49 -10.23 -1.31 4.72
C LEU A 49 -11.64 -1.35 4.11
N GLY A 50 -11.87 -0.59 3.07
CA GLY A 50 -13.19 -0.52 2.43
C GLY A 50 -13.10 -0.04 0.99
N PRO A 51 -14.18 0.52 0.46
CA PRO A 51 -14.26 0.85 -0.96
C PRO A 51 -13.32 1.97 -1.37
N THR A 52 -12.89 1.89 -2.63
CA THR A 52 -12.13 2.94 -3.30
C THR A 52 -12.97 3.55 -4.41
N GLY A 53 -12.66 4.77 -4.80
CA GLY A 53 -13.28 5.41 -5.96
C GLY A 53 -12.52 5.15 -7.24
N LYS A 54 -12.82 5.92 -8.27
CA LYS A 54 -12.16 5.85 -9.57
C LYS A 54 -10.73 6.34 -9.48
N ASN A 55 -9.90 5.94 -10.43
CA ASN A 55 -8.51 6.41 -10.55
C ASN A 55 -7.66 6.16 -9.30
N PHE A 56 -7.97 5.11 -8.54
CA PHE A 56 -7.16 4.76 -7.39
C PHE A 56 -5.73 4.45 -7.84
N ALA A 57 -4.75 5.02 -7.15
CA ALA A 57 -3.32 4.84 -7.44
C ALA A 57 -2.89 5.31 -8.83
N ALA A 58 -3.64 6.21 -9.46
CA ALA A 58 -3.26 6.77 -10.76
C ALA A 58 -1.91 7.47 -10.66
N GLY A 59 -1.01 7.21 -11.61
CA GLY A 59 0.33 7.80 -11.61
C GLY A 59 1.23 7.37 -10.45
N MET A 60 0.87 6.35 -9.72
CA MET A 60 1.67 5.80 -8.62
C MET A 60 3.00 5.25 -9.16
N SER A 61 4.12 5.70 -8.59
CA SER A 61 5.45 5.28 -9.02
C SER A 61 6.26 4.60 -7.91
N GLY A 62 5.80 4.66 -6.67
CA GLY A 62 6.47 4.03 -5.53
C GLY A 62 5.51 3.80 -4.39
N GLY A 63 5.99 3.15 -3.33
CA GLY A 63 5.16 2.77 -2.20
C GLY A 63 4.27 1.56 -2.50
N VAL A 64 3.47 1.17 -1.51
CA VAL A 64 2.56 0.02 -1.60
C VAL A 64 1.23 0.40 -0.98
N ALA A 65 0.13 -0.02 -1.61
CA ALA A 65 -1.20 0.08 -1.02
C ALA A 65 -1.77 -1.33 -0.84
N TYR A 66 -2.31 -1.60 0.34
CA TYR A 66 -3.06 -2.83 0.62
C TYR A 66 -4.54 -2.45 0.68
N VAL A 67 -5.34 -3.02 -0.18
CA VAL A 67 -6.76 -2.67 -0.30
C VAL A 67 -7.62 -3.89 -0.07
N LEU A 68 -8.60 -3.76 0.83
CA LEU A 68 -9.60 -4.80 1.03
C LEU A 68 -10.63 -4.73 -0.10
N ASP A 69 -10.58 -5.72 -0.98
CA ASP A 69 -11.42 -5.80 -2.18
C ASP A 69 -12.53 -6.84 -1.98
N GLU A 70 -13.51 -6.49 -1.13
CA GLU A 70 -14.58 -7.42 -0.77
C GLU A 70 -15.48 -7.78 -1.95
N ASP A 71 -15.67 -6.85 -2.89
CA ASP A 71 -16.56 -7.02 -4.04
C ASP A 71 -15.84 -7.49 -5.29
N SER A 72 -14.52 -7.70 -5.22
CA SER A 72 -13.68 -8.15 -6.33
C SER A 72 -13.77 -7.23 -7.56
N ASN A 73 -13.97 -5.93 -7.35
CA ASN A 73 -14.14 -4.94 -8.42
C ASN A 73 -13.03 -3.89 -8.47
N LEU A 74 -12.00 -4.02 -7.63
CA LEU A 74 -10.89 -3.07 -7.59
C LEU A 74 -10.20 -2.96 -8.96
N TYR A 75 -10.06 -4.07 -9.68
CA TYR A 75 -9.40 -4.08 -10.99
C TYR A 75 -10.03 -3.12 -12.00
N LEU A 76 -11.30 -2.78 -11.83
CA LEU A 76 -12.00 -1.83 -12.69
C LEU A 76 -11.60 -0.38 -12.42
N LYS A 77 -10.98 -0.13 -11.28
CA LYS A 77 -10.62 1.21 -10.80
C LYS A 77 -9.14 1.53 -10.97
N LEU A 78 -8.35 0.57 -11.44
CA LEU A 78 -6.90 0.70 -11.58
C LEU A 78 -6.48 0.83 -13.04
N ASN A 79 -5.37 1.55 -13.28
CA ASN A 79 -4.69 1.52 -14.58
C ASN A 79 -3.70 0.36 -14.58
N LYS A 80 -4.08 -0.75 -15.17
CA LYS A 80 -3.29 -1.99 -15.18
C LYS A 80 -1.99 -1.90 -15.98
N GLU A 81 -1.82 -0.86 -16.78
CA GLU A 81 -0.56 -0.65 -17.50
C GLU A 81 0.55 -0.14 -16.59
N LEU A 82 0.18 0.52 -15.49
CA LEU A 82 1.14 1.15 -14.58
C LEU A 82 1.28 0.44 -13.23
N VAL A 83 0.22 -0.20 -12.76
CA VAL A 83 0.24 -0.87 -11.44
C VAL A 83 -0.26 -2.29 -11.55
N SER A 84 0.26 -3.15 -10.68
CA SER A 84 -0.25 -4.51 -10.52
C SER A 84 -1.17 -4.58 -9.31
N SER A 85 -2.14 -5.49 -9.39
CA SER A 85 -3.01 -5.85 -8.28
C SER A 85 -2.83 -7.34 -8.06
N GLU A 86 -2.24 -7.72 -6.94
CA GLU A 86 -1.90 -9.11 -6.68
C GLU A 86 -2.31 -9.52 -5.26
N PRO A 87 -2.54 -10.83 -5.03
CA PRO A 87 -2.81 -11.29 -3.67
C PRO A 87 -1.59 -11.12 -2.79
N ILE A 88 -1.82 -11.02 -1.48
CA ILE A 88 -0.74 -10.86 -0.51
C ILE A 88 -0.28 -12.26 -0.09
N THR A 89 0.90 -12.65 -0.56
CA THR A 89 1.45 -13.99 -0.31
C THR A 89 2.75 -13.97 0.50
N ASP A 90 3.50 -12.87 0.47
CA ASP A 90 4.74 -12.72 1.21
C ASP A 90 4.44 -12.57 2.70
N LYS A 91 5.12 -13.36 3.52
CA LYS A 91 4.89 -13.35 4.98
C LYS A 91 5.19 -11.99 5.63
N TYR A 92 6.15 -11.24 5.08
CA TYR A 92 6.49 -9.92 5.60
C TYR A 92 5.39 -8.90 5.27
N ASP A 93 4.81 -8.99 4.08
CA ASP A 93 3.66 -8.17 3.70
C ASP A 93 2.45 -8.48 4.59
N VAL A 94 2.20 -9.75 4.89
CA VAL A 94 1.12 -10.18 5.77
C VAL A 94 1.30 -9.61 7.17
N LEU A 95 2.52 -9.69 7.72
CA LEU A 95 2.83 -9.15 9.04
C LEU A 95 2.68 -7.63 9.06
N GLU A 96 3.19 -6.94 8.04
CA GLU A 96 3.07 -5.49 7.94
C GLU A 96 1.61 -5.05 7.90
N LEU A 97 0.81 -5.71 7.06
CA LEU A 97 -0.62 -5.43 6.98
C LEU A 97 -1.31 -5.60 8.32
N LYS A 98 -1.05 -6.71 8.97
CA LYS A 98 -1.66 -7.01 10.28
C LYS A 98 -1.26 -5.98 11.33
N GLU A 99 0.02 -5.64 11.41
CA GLU A 99 0.52 -4.64 12.35
C GLU A 99 -0.10 -3.27 12.11
N MET A 100 -0.23 -2.85 10.86
CA MET A 100 -0.86 -1.58 10.52
C MET A 100 -2.31 -1.54 10.94
N ILE A 101 -3.05 -2.63 10.76
CA ILE A 101 -4.45 -2.71 11.19
C ILE A 101 -4.53 -2.70 12.73
N GLU A 102 -3.62 -3.40 13.41
CA GLU A 102 -3.57 -3.40 14.87
C GLU A 102 -3.31 -1.99 15.43
N GLU A 103 -2.36 -1.26 14.84
CA GLU A 103 -2.08 0.13 15.22
C GLU A 103 -3.30 1.03 14.98
N HIS A 104 -3.98 0.83 13.86
CA HIS A 104 -5.19 1.57 13.52
C HIS A 104 -6.30 1.36 14.57
N VAL A 105 -6.51 0.11 14.97
CA VAL A 105 -7.50 -0.21 16.01
C VAL A 105 -7.10 0.41 17.35
N ALA A 106 -5.82 0.31 17.71
CA ALA A 106 -5.33 0.89 18.96
C ALA A 106 -5.48 2.41 19.00
N ALA A 107 -5.25 3.08 17.86
CA ALA A 107 -5.30 4.54 17.77
C ALA A 107 -6.71 5.10 17.66
N THR A 108 -7.63 4.38 16.99
CA THR A 108 -8.95 4.93 16.65
C THR A 108 -10.13 4.15 17.24
N GLY A 109 -9.91 2.95 17.75
CA GLY A 109 -11.00 2.07 18.19
C GLY A 109 -11.85 1.54 17.05
N SER A 110 -11.30 1.45 15.84
CA SER A 110 -12.01 1.04 14.64
C SER A 110 -12.73 -0.29 14.80
N LYS A 111 -14.03 -0.31 14.59
CA LYS A 111 -14.82 -1.55 14.60
C LYS A 111 -14.52 -2.41 13.39
N LYS A 112 -14.34 -1.77 12.24
CA LYS A 112 -14.00 -2.47 10.98
C LYS A 112 -12.64 -3.15 11.11
N GLY A 113 -11.64 -2.44 11.62
CA GLY A 113 -10.31 -3.00 11.85
C GLY A 113 -10.33 -4.17 12.81
N LYS A 114 -11.07 -4.05 13.91
CA LYS A 114 -11.20 -5.13 14.89
C LYS A 114 -11.89 -6.36 14.27
N MET A 115 -12.93 -6.15 13.49
CA MET A 115 -13.63 -7.24 12.80
C MET A 115 -12.69 -8.01 11.88
N ILE A 116 -11.85 -7.28 11.15
CA ILE A 116 -10.86 -7.90 10.25
C ILE A 116 -9.82 -8.69 11.05
N LEU A 117 -9.32 -8.13 12.14
CA LEU A 117 -8.32 -8.82 12.98
C LEU A 117 -8.88 -10.08 13.65
N ASP A 118 -10.14 -10.04 14.08
CA ASP A 118 -10.80 -11.19 14.73
C ASP A 118 -10.96 -12.38 13.78
N ASP A 119 -10.96 -12.13 12.48
CA ASP A 119 -11.14 -13.15 11.44
C ASP A 119 -10.15 -12.95 10.29
N PHE A 120 -8.92 -12.65 10.64
CA PHE A 120 -7.89 -12.21 9.70
C PHE A 120 -7.65 -13.22 8.57
N SER A 121 -7.65 -14.51 8.87
CA SER A 121 -7.43 -15.55 7.86
C SER A 121 -8.52 -15.57 6.78
N GLU A 122 -9.74 -15.17 7.11
CA GLU A 122 -10.84 -15.07 6.15
C GLU A 122 -10.74 -13.80 5.31
N TYR A 123 -10.25 -12.70 5.89
CA TYR A 123 -10.12 -11.44 5.18
C TYR A 123 -8.86 -11.37 4.31
N LEU A 124 -7.77 -12.02 4.71
CA LEU A 124 -6.49 -11.92 4.00
C LEU A 124 -6.60 -12.20 2.50
N PRO A 125 -7.30 -13.26 2.04
CA PRO A 125 -7.43 -13.52 0.60
C PRO A 125 -8.18 -12.41 -0.17
N LYS A 126 -8.91 -11.56 0.52
CA LYS A 126 -9.67 -10.46 -0.09
C LYS A 126 -8.84 -9.18 -0.21
N PHE A 127 -7.69 -9.12 0.43
CA PHE A 127 -6.78 -7.99 0.29
C PHE A 127 -5.97 -8.11 -0.98
N LYS A 128 -5.74 -6.97 -1.62
CA LYS A 128 -4.88 -6.87 -2.81
C LYS A 128 -3.73 -5.92 -2.52
N LYS A 129 -2.55 -6.31 -3.00
CA LYS A 129 -1.36 -5.47 -2.93
C LYS A 129 -1.26 -4.70 -4.24
N ILE A 130 -1.28 -3.38 -4.14
CA ILE A 130 -1.17 -2.48 -5.28
C ILE A 130 0.23 -1.89 -5.28
N ILE A 131 0.98 -2.14 -6.35
CA ILE A 131 2.36 -1.68 -6.48
C ILE A 131 2.61 -1.33 -7.95
N SER A 132 3.36 -0.25 -8.21
CA SER A 132 3.72 0.09 -9.58
C SER A 132 4.72 -0.93 -10.14
N TYR A 133 4.66 -1.19 -11.43
CA TYR A 133 5.62 -2.10 -12.10
C TYR A 133 7.05 -1.58 -11.97
N ASP A 134 7.24 -0.26 -12.09
CA ASP A 134 8.55 0.35 -11.95
C ASP A 134 9.14 0.13 -10.57
N TYR A 135 8.35 0.33 -9.53
CA TYR A 135 8.81 0.13 -8.16
C TYR A 135 9.07 -1.35 -7.87
N ALA A 136 8.21 -2.25 -8.33
CA ALA A 136 8.41 -3.69 -8.18
C ALA A 136 9.71 -4.14 -8.84
N HIS A 137 10.00 -3.64 -10.03
CA HIS A 137 11.25 -3.93 -10.73
C HIS A 137 12.46 -3.41 -9.95
N MET A 138 12.37 -2.18 -9.44
CA MET A 138 13.42 -1.58 -8.63
C MET A 138 13.74 -2.45 -7.40
N LEU A 139 12.70 -2.92 -6.69
CA LEU A 139 12.88 -3.76 -5.52
C LEU A 139 13.54 -5.10 -5.86
N GLN A 140 13.20 -5.68 -7.02
CA GLN A 140 13.84 -6.91 -7.48
C GLN A 140 15.33 -6.71 -7.76
N LEU A 141 15.69 -5.59 -8.38
CA LEU A 141 17.10 -5.26 -8.64
C LEU A 141 17.86 -5.06 -7.34
N ILE A 142 17.28 -4.36 -6.36
CA ILE A 142 17.90 -4.15 -5.05
C ILE A 142 18.16 -5.50 -4.37
N ALA A 143 17.18 -6.38 -4.34
CA ALA A 143 17.31 -7.69 -3.71
C ALA A 143 18.42 -8.52 -4.38
N LYS A 144 18.48 -8.49 -5.71
CA LYS A 144 19.51 -9.20 -6.47
C LYS A 144 20.92 -8.69 -6.15
N MET A 145 21.06 -7.38 -6.03
CA MET A 145 22.36 -6.77 -5.73
C MET A 145 22.79 -7.03 -4.29
N GLU A 146 21.85 -7.07 -3.35
CA GLU A 146 22.12 -7.45 -1.97
C GLU A 146 22.64 -8.92 -1.89
N GLU A 147 22.05 -9.81 -2.69
CA GLU A 147 22.51 -11.20 -2.79
C GLU A 147 23.97 -11.29 -3.27
N HIS A 148 24.43 -10.32 -4.06
CA HIS A 148 25.79 -10.24 -4.55
C HIS A 148 26.74 -9.49 -3.60
N GLY A 149 26.30 -9.21 -2.38
CA GLY A 149 27.17 -8.64 -1.34
C GLY A 149 27.17 -7.13 -1.24
N LEU A 150 26.33 -6.43 -2.01
CA LEU A 150 26.20 -4.99 -1.88
C LEU A 150 25.38 -4.63 -0.63
N SER A 151 25.73 -3.52 0.01
CA SER A 151 24.89 -2.99 1.09
C SER A 151 23.57 -2.49 0.50
N TYR A 152 22.55 -2.34 1.36
CA TYR A 152 21.26 -1.83 0.91
C TYR A 152 21.39 -0.49 0.18
N GLU A 153 22.18 0.44 0.73
CA GLU A 153 22.41 1.75 0.12
C GLU A 153 23.08 1.66 -1.24
N GLN A 154 24.13 0.81 -1.36
CA GLN A 154 24.82 0.57 -2.64
C GLN A 154 23.85 -0.08 -3.64
N ALA A 155 23.07 -1.05 -3.19
CA ALA A 155 22.11 -1.74 -4.05
C ALA A 155 21.05 -0.77 -4.61
N GLN A 156 20.58 0.16 -3.79
CA GLN A 156 19.62 1.18 -4.25
C GLN A 156 20.21 2.05 -5.36
N ILE A 157 21.45 2.50 -5.20
CA ILE A 157 22.11 3.36 -6.19
C ILE A 157 22.30 2.60 -7.51
N GLU A 158 22.82 1.38 -7.45
CA GLU A 158 23.06 0.56 -8.64
C GLU A 158 21.75 0.19 -9.34
N ALA A 159 20.72 -0.16 -8.57
CA ALA A 159 19.41 -0.50 -9.11
C ALA A 159 18.77 0.69 -9.82
N PHE A 160 18.91 1.90 -9.25
CA PHE A 160 18.42 3.12 -9.85
C PHE A 160 19.06 3.37 -11.21
N TYR A 161 20.39 3.25 -11.31
CA TYR A 161 21.10 3.43 -12.56
C TYR A 161 20.71 2.39 -13.60
N GLU A 162 20.61 1.13 -13.21
CA GLU A 162 20.23 0.06 -14.12
C GLU A 162 18.82 0.23 -14.64
N HIS A 163 17.89 0.61 -13.77
CA HIS A 163 16.50 0.84 -14.14
C HIS A 163 16.37 2.04 -15.09
N LYS A 164 17.10 3.11 -14.82
CA LYS A 164 17.08 4.33 -15.64
C LYS A 164 17.63 4.11 -17.05
N ASN A 165 18.57 3.18 -17.20
CA ASN A 165 19.26 2.92 -18.47
C ASN A 165 18.62 1.84 -19.33
N LYS A 166 17.41 1.41 -18.97
CA LYS A 166 16.64 0.45 -19.76
C LYS A 166 15.83 1.08 -20.85
#